data_6db456c30570bef2235a62effa1eed3e
#
_entry.id   6db456c30570bef2235a62effa1eed3e
#
_cell.length_a   1.000
_cell.length_b   1.000
_cell.length_c   1.000
_cell.angle_alpha   90.00
_cell.angle_beta   90.00
_cell.angle_gamma   90.00
#
_symmetry.space_group_name_H-M   'P 1'
#
loop_
_entity.id
_entity.type
_entity.pdbx_description
1 polymer ?
#
loop_
_entity_poly.entity_id
_entity_poly.type
_entity_poly.pdbx_seq_one_letter_code
_entity_poly.pdbx_strand_id
1 'polypeptide(L)'
;MSFHSPTLRHPGAAGIGLLSVLLLAACGASSTTAPSTSSPSTAAGTSTPSSSAATPTSTAAAVSTTCPTSAEIATLTGTTFPAPQQASSTGSLVCSYNDTTSGANLVIEVTAAPATTASALKIAAGAAASAYNVTASSVSGFGSAAYAFIAGDASTNSSGVATSVILILNGSDLIDITAALTLAEVEAVATHVLAQ
;
A
#
# COMPACT_ATOMS: atom_id res chain seq x y z
N MET A 1 -58.20 17.51 2.43
CA MET A 1 -56.75 17.79 2.51
C MET A 1 -56.05 16.47 2.29
N SER A 2 -55.59 16.22 1.06
CA SER A 2 -54.95 14.94 0.68
C SER A 2 -53.43 15.08 0.76
N PHE A 3 -52.80 14.33 1.64
CA PHE A 3 -51.34 14.28 1.79
C PHE A 3 -50.78 13.31 0.76
N HIS A 4 -50.01 13.83 -0.20
CA HIS A 4 -49.20 13.02 -1.10
C HIS A 4 -47.86 12.73 -0.41
N SER A 5 -47.59 11.45 -0.14
CA SER A 5 -46.28 11.01 0.31
C SER A 5 -45.34 10.87 -0.89
N PRO A 6 -44.16 11.47 -0.88
CA PRO A 6 -43.17 11.24 -1.91
C PRO A 6 -42.47 9.88 -1.67
N THR A 7 -42.58 9.01 -2.67
CA THR A 7 -41.82 7.76 -2.75
C THR A 7 -40.33 8.07 -2.93
N LEU A 8 -39.51 7.85 -1.91
CA LEU A 8 -38.05 7.87 -2.00
C LEU A 8 -37.61 6.67 -2.86
N ARG A 9 -37.17 6.94 -4.09
CA ARG A 9 -36.42 5.99 -4.89
C ARG A 9 -35.03 5.90 -4.33
N HIS A 10 -34.66 4.76 -3.79
CA HIS A 10 -33.27 4.41 -3.43
C HIS A 10 -32.49 4.22 -4.74
N PRO A 11 -31.44 4.98 -5.01
CA PRO A 11 -30.48 4.63 -6.04
C PRO A 11 -29.69 3.42 -5.56
N GLY A 12 -29.63 2.39 -6.42
CA GLY A 12 -28.97 1.14 -6.14
C GLY A 12 -27.50 1.32 -5.74
N ALA A 13 -27.11 0.55 -4.76
CA ALA A 13 -25.73 0.39 -4.34
C ALA A 13 -24.90 -0.11 -5.54
N ALA A 14 -24.13 0.81 -6.13
CA ALA A 14 -23.08 0.45 -7.07
C ALA A 14 -22.00 -0.27 -6.26
N GLY A 15 -21.90 -1.58 -6.42
CA GLY A 15 -20.88 -2.40 -5.81
C GLY A 15 -19.50 -1.89 -6.21
N ILE A 16 -18.73 -1.48 -5.22
CA ILE A 16 -17.31 -1.21 -5.36
C ILE A 16 -16.67 -2.59 -5.57
N GLY A 17 -16.47 -2.94 -6.87
CA GLY A 17 -15.72 -4.13 -7.22
C GLY A 17 -14.29 -4.00 -6.70
N LEU A 18 -13.92 -4.91 -5.82
CA LEU A 18 -12.54 -5.15 -5.44
C LEU A 18 -11.72 -5.34 -6.73
N LEU A 19 -10.91 -4.36 -7.07
CA LEU A 19 -9.88 -4.51 -8.08
C LEU A 19 -8.74 -5.30 -7.43
N SER A 20 -8.89 -6.63 -7.41
CA SER A 20 -7.75 -7.52 -7.16
C SER A 20 -6.79 -7.38 -8.34
N VAL A 21 -5.76 -6.58 -8.16
CA VAL A 21 -4.66 -6.48 -9.12
C VAL A 21 -3.88 -7.80 -9.07
N LEU A 22 -4.22 -8.70 -9.99
CA LEU A 22 -3.42 -9.90 -10.27
C LEU A 22 -2.09 -9.45 -10.86
N LEU A 23 -1.04 -9.46 -10.05
CA LEU A 23 0.33 -9.38 -10.51
C LEU A 23 0.67 -10.68 -11.26
N LEU A 24 0.48 -10.67 -12.59
CA LEU A 24 1.07 -11.70 -13.45
C LEU A 24 2.59 -11.48 -13.50
N ALA A 25 3.30 -12.34 -12.80
CA ALA A 25 4.75 -12.50 -12.96
C ALA A 25 5.04 -13.01 -14.37
N ALA A 26 5.45 -12.13 -15.27
CA ALA A 26 5.98 -12.51 -16.57
C ALA A 26 7.42 -13.04 -16.40
N CYS A 27 7.55 -14.35 -16.27
CA CYS A 27 8.82 -15.08 -16.46
C CYS A 27 9.17 -15.03 -17.95
N GLY A 28 10.03 -14.10 -18.35
CA GLY A 28 10.63 -14.03 -19.66
C GLY A 28 12.11 -14.45 -19.60
N ALA A 29 12.39 -15.73 -19.73
CA ALA A 29 13.72 -16.23 -20.00
C ALA A 29 14.05 -16.04 -21.49
N SER A 30 15.07 -15.26 -21.79
CA SER A 30 15.72 -15.28 -23.12
C SER A 30 17.21 -15.42 -22.95
N SER A 31 17.67 -16.65 -23.06
CA SER A 31 19.06 -17.02 -23.27
C SER A 31 19.46 -16.70 -24.71
N THR A 32 20.46 -15.86 -24.90
CA THR A 32 21.20 -15.81 -26.16
C THR A 32 22.67 -15.97 -25.84
N THR A 33 23.18 -17.12 -26.23
CA THR A 33 24.58 -17.52 -26.24
C THR A 33 25.31 -16.84 -27.40
N ALA A 34 26.47 -16.26 -27.15
CA ALA A 34 27.48 -16.07 -28.17
C ALA A 34 28.88 -16.15 -27.54
N PRO A 35 29.80 -16.92 -28.17
CA PRO A 35 31.16 -17.11 -27.67
C PRO A 35 32.11 -16.08 -28.27
N SER A 36 33.07 -15.58 -27.50
CA SER A 36 34.27 -14.96 -28.05
C SER A 36 35.45 -15.11 -27.11
N THR A 37 36.28 -15.97 -27.50
CA THR A 37 37.77 -16.04 -27.58
C THR A 37 38.60 -14.99 -26.82
N SER A 38 39.43 -15.54 -25.92
CA SER A 38 40.90 -15.35 -25.73
C SER A 38 41.55 -13.99 -25.66
N SER A 39 42.19 -13.65 -24.56
CA SER A 39 43.66 -13.75 -24.40
C SER A 39 44.11 -13.27 -23.00
N PRO A 40 45.18 -13.84 -22.42
CA PRO A 40 45.62 -13.51 -21.09
C PRO A 40 46.53 -12.29 -21.10
N SER A 41 46.31 -11.37 -20.18
CA SER A 41 47.27 -10.33 -19.85
C SER A 41 47.57 -10.36 -18.38
N THR A 42 48.76 -10.80 -18.07
CA THR A 42 49.38 -10.85 -16.74
C THR A 42 49.67 -9.41 -16.29
N ALA A 43 49.02 -8.96 -15.21
CA ALA A 43 49.49 -7.81 -14.44
C ALA A 43 49.30 -8.10 -12.97
N ALA A 44 50.42 -8.28 -12.28
CA ALA A 44 50.49 -8.32 -10.82
C ALA A 44 50.07 -6.95 -10.26
N GLY A 45 48.98 -6.92 -9.57
CA GLY A 45 48.50 -5.75 -8.84
C GLY A 45 48.25 -6.12 -7.38
N THR A 46 49.03 -5.52 -6.51
CA THR A 46 49.04 -5.57 -5.06
C THR A 46 47.64 -5.39 -4.49
N SER A 47 47.11 -6.44 -3.86
CA SER A 47 45.81 -6.41 -3.19
C SER A 47 45.92 -5.71 -1.85
N THR A 48 45.43 -4.48 -1.77
CA THR A 48 45.10 -3.81 -0.52
C THR A 48 43.87 -4.48 0.07
N PRO A 49 43.86 -4.87 1.36
CA PRO A 49 42.65 -5.43 1.96
C PRO A 49 41.59 -4.34 2.07
N SER A 50 40.57 -4.45 1.23
CA SER A 50 39.39 -3.63 1.34
C SER A 50 38.61 -4.10 2.57
N SER A 51 38.60 -3.28 3.62
CA SER A 51 37.76 -3.48 4.79
C SER A 51 36.30 -3.41 4.34
N SER A 52 35.66 -4.57 4.18
CA SER A 52 34.22 -4.64 3.99
C SER A 52 33.53 -4.11 5.25
N ALA A 53 33.08 -2.86 5.19
CA ALA A 53 32.13 -2.36 6.16
C ALA A 53 30.87 -3.25 6.10
N ALA A 54 30.61 -3.98 7.17
CA ALA A 54 29.35 -4.71 7.32
C ALA A 54 28.20 -3.71 7.23
N THR A 55 27.44 -3.78 6.15
CA THR A 55 26.18 -3.06 6.05
C THR A 55 25.29 -3.54 7.19
N PRO A 56 24.77 -2.66 8.05
CA PRO A 56 23.84 -3.10 9.08
C PRO A 56 22.63 -3.73 8.37
N THR A 57 22.47 -5.03 8.58
CA THR A 57 21.25 -5.72 8.18
C THR A 57 20.15 -5.20 9.09
N SER A 58 19.40 -4.21 8.61
CA SER A 58 18.16 -3.79 9.26
C SER A 58 17.22 -5.00 9.21
N THR A 59 17.08 -5.69 10.32
CA THR A 59 16.05 -6.71 10.50
C THR A 59 14.73 -5.94 10.49
N ALA A 60 14.03 -5.96 9.36
CA ALA A 60 12.69 -5.42 9.29
C ALA A 60 11.84 -6.13 10.35
N ALA A 61 11.22 -5.37 11.23
CA ALA A 61 10.26 -5.92 12.17
C ALA A 61 9.12 -6.54 11.36
N ALA A 62 8.70 -7.74 11.72
CA ALA A 62 7.53 -8.36 11.11
C ALA A 62 6.32 -7.47 11.41
N VAL A 63 5.54 -7.15 10.38
CA VAL A 63 4.32 -6.37 10.55
C VAL A 63 3.31 -7.18 11.37
N SER A 64 2.55 -6.48 12.21
CA SER A 64 1.49 -7.09 13.03
C SER A 64 0.56 -7.97 12.20
N THR A 65 0.21 -9.11 12.77
CA THR A 65 -0.78 -10.04 12.20
C THR A 65 -2.20 -9.76 12.68
N THR A 66 -2.40 -8.65 13.40
CA THR A 66 -3.69 -8.25 13.96
C THR A 66 -4.08 -6.86 13.49
N CYS A 67 -5.38 -6.66 13.26
CA CYS A 67 -5.91 -5.36 12.91
C CYS A 67 -5.83 -4.38 14.10
N PRO A 68 -5.44 -3.12 13.89
CA PRO A 68 -5.63 -2.06 14.88
C PRO A 68 -7.07 -2.01 15.38
N THR A 69 -7.26 -1.66 16.63
CA THR A 69 -8.62 -1.50 17.19
C THR A 69 -9.26 -0.20 16.69
N SER A 70 -10.60 -0.15 16.70
CA SER A 70 -11.33 1.09 16.37
C SER A 70 -10.93 2.27 17.25
N ALA A 71 -10.60 2.02 18.52
CA ALA A 71 -10.19 3.07 19.45
C ALA A 71 -8.82 3.64 19.11
N GLU A 72 -7.87 2.80 18.67
CA GLU A 72 -6.56 3.23 18.17
C GLU A 72 -6.71 4.07 16.91
N ILE A 73 -7.49 3.59 15.93
CA ILE A 73 -7.76 4.36 14.70
C ILE A 73 -8.44 5.69 15.02
N ALA A 74 -9.44 5.72 15.92
CA ALA A 74 -10.09 6.97 16.30
C ALA A 74 -9.13 7.96 16.97
N THR A 75 -8.17 7.47 17.74
CA THR A 75 -7.14 8.32 18.36
C THR A 75 -6.22 8.95 17.31
N LEU A 76 -5.90 8.22 16.24
CA LEU A 76 -4.98 8.66 15.19
C LEU A 76 -5.65 9.60 14.18
N THR A 77 -6.94 9.40 13.89
CA THR A 77 -7.65 10.08 12.79
C THR A 77 -8.73 11.05 13.26
N GLY A 78 -9.11 10.99 14.54
CA GLY A 78 -10.29 11.72 15.03
C GLY A 78 -11.63 11.17 14.50
N THR A 79 -11.60 10.16 13.64
CA THR A 79 -12.79 9.55 13.03
C THR A 79 -13.13 8.24 13.76
N THR A 80 -14.38 8.11 14.18
CA THR A 80 -14.86 6.89 14.84
C THR A 80 -15.29 5.87 13.79
N PHE A 81 -14.69 4.69 13.84
CA PHE A 81 -15.07 3.56 13.01
C PHE A 81 -15.70 2.44 13.87
N PRO A 82 -16.57 1.62 13.30
CA PRO A 82 -16.98 0.36 13.95
C PRO A 82 -15.80 -0.61 14.04
N ALA A 83 -16.00 -1.72 14.75
CA ALA A 83 -14.98 -2.76 14.84
C ALA A 83 -14.55 -3.25 13.45
N PRO A 84 -13.25 -3.49 13.21
CA PRO A 84 -12.77 -3.92 11.92
C PRO A 84 -13.34 -5.29 11.53
N GLN A 85 -13.64 -5.44 10.26
CA GLN A 85 -13.82 -6.74 9.65
C GLN A 85 -12.44 -7.24 9.21
N GLN A 86 -12.02 -8.36 9.79
CA GLN A 86 -10.73 -8.96 9.49
C GLN A 86 -10.90 -10.16 8.56
N ALA A 87 -10.13 -10.17 7.49
CA ALA A 87 -9.95 -11.33 6.62
C ALA A 87 -8.47 -11.68 6.56
N SER A 88 -8.14 -12.95 6.76
CA SER A 88 -6.76 -13.43 6.69
C SER A 88 -6.68 -14.65 5.78
N SER A 89 -5.61 -14.70 5.01
CA SER A 89 -5.23 -15.84 4.17
C SER A 89 -3.73 -16.08 4.30
N THR A 90 -3.20 -17.12 3.67
CA THR A 90 -1.76 -17.38 3.69
C THR A 90 -1.00 -16.19 3.10
N GLY A 91 -0.27 -15.48 3.95
CA GLY A 91 0.55 -14.32 3.57
C GLY A 91 -0.21 -13.01 3.32
N SER A 92 -1.48 -12.91 3.71
CA SER A 92 -2.22 -11.66 3.61
C SER A 92 -3.15 -11.46 4.80
N LEU A 93 -3.23 -10.22 5.28
CA LEU A 93 -4.18 -9.74 6.27
C LEU A 93 -4.88 -8.51 5.73
N VAL A 94 -6.20 -8.49 5.77
CA VAL A 94 -7.02 -7.33 5.39
C VAL A 94 -7.86 -6.89 6.58
N CYS A 95 -7.78 -5.63 6.93
CA CYS A 95 -8.57 -4.98 7.96
C CYS A 95 -9.46 -3.91 7.32
N SER A 96 -10.77 -4.08 7.38
CA SER A 96 -11.72 -3.15 6.78
C SER A 96 -12.57 -2.48 7.86
N TYR A 97 -12.57 -1.17 7.86
CA TYR A 97 -13.36 -0.31 8.75
C TYR A 97 -14.34 0.48 7.89
N ASN A 98 -15.63 0.24 8.05
CA ASN A 98 -16.66 0.88 7.24
C ASN A 98 -17.68 1.55 8.14
N ASP A 99 -17.70 2.87 8.16
CA ASP A 99 -18.77 3.64 8.79
C ASP A 99 -19.86 3.97 7.76
N THR A 100 -20.95 3.23 7.83
CA THR A 100 -22.09 3.44 6.93
C THR A 100 -22.86 4.73 7.22
N THR A 101 -22.60 5.37 8.35
CA THR A 101 -23.27 6.60 8.76
C THR A 101 -22.62 7.83 8.13
N SER A 102 -21.29 7.91 8.19
CA SER A 102 -20.54 9.03 7.59
C SER A 102 -20.07 8.73 6.16
N GLY A 103 -20.10 7.46 5.75
CA GLY A 103 -19.50 6.98 4.50
C GLY A 103 -17.97 6.90 4.54
N ALA A 104 -17.36 7.12 5.71
CA ALA A 104 -15.93 6.95 5.87
C ALA A 104 -15.55 5.46 5.77
N ASN A 105 -14.46 5.20 5.08
CA ASN A 105 -13.87 3.86 4.99
C ASN A 105 -12.36 3.94 5.21
N LEU A 106 -11.81 2.85 5.74
CA LEU A 106 -10.38 2.63 5.85
C LEU A 106 -10.14 1.13 5.60
N VAL A 107 -9.23 0.84 4.71
CA VAL A 107 -8.76 -0.52 4.44
C VAL A 107 -7.26 -0.55 4.66
N ILE A 108 -6.79 -1.51 5.45
CA ILE A 108 -5.37 -1.81 5.64
C ILE A 108 -5.17 -3.23 5.13
N GLU A 109 -4.32 -3.38 4.12
CA GLU A 109 -3.91 -4.68 3.61
C GLU A 109 -2.41 -4.86 3.84
N VAL A 110 -2.05 -5.98 4.44
CA VAL A 110 -0.65 -6.40 4.62
C VAL A 110 -0.47 -7.70 3.85
N THR A 111 0.44 -7.72 2.89
CA THR A 111 0.69 -8.90 2.05
C THR A 111 2.18 -9.23 2.03
N ALA A 112 2.51 -10.50 2.27
CA ALA A 112 3.87 -10.98 2.11
C ALA A 112 4.31 -10.87 0.64
N ALA A 113 5.34 -10.07 0.39
CA ALA A 113 5.84 -9.76 -0.94
C ALA A 113 7.38 -9.83 -1.03
N PRO A 114 7.98 -11.01 -0.72
CA PRO A 114 9.43 -11.15 -0.52
C PRO A 114 10.28 -10.81 -1.75
N ALA A 115 9.69 -10.82 -2.94
CA ALA A 115 10.38 -10.47 -4.19
C ALA A 115 10.13 -9.03 -4.64
N THR A 116 9.36 -8.25 -3.88
CA THR A 116 9.05 -6.86 -4.24
C THR A 116 10.25 -5.96 -3.96
N THR A 117 10.61 -5.14 -4.93
CA THR A 117 11.66 -4.14 -4.81
C THR A 117 11.07 -2.74 -4.76
N ALA A 118 11.84 -1.76 -4.25
CA ALA A 118 11.44 -0.35 -4.26
C ALA A 118 11.09 0.15 -5.67
N SER A 119 11.78 -0.33 -6.70
CA SER A 119 11.49 0.01 -8.10
C SER A 119 10.16 -0.59 -8.57
N ALA A 120 9.86 -1.83 -8.19
CA ALA A 120 8.58 -2.46 -8.50
C ALA A 120 7.43 -1.74 -7.78
N LEU A 121 7.61 -1.37 -6.50
CA LEU A 121 6.64 -0.58 -5.76
C LEU A 121 6.36 0.77 -6.44
N LYS A 122 7.40 1.48 -6.90
CA LYS A 122 7.25 2.74 -7.64
C LYS A 122 6.39 2.59 -8.88
N ILE A 123 6.62 1.53 -9.66
CA ILE A 123 5.85 1.24 -10.87
C ILE A 123 4.39 0.95 -10.52
N ALA A 124 4.16 0.10 -9.49
CA ALA A 124 2.81 -0.25 -9.04
C ALA A 124 2.05 0.98 -8.54
N ALA A 125 2.68 1.81 -7.70
CA ALA A 125 2.10 3.06 -7.20
C ALA A 125 1.78 4.04 -8.35
N GLY A 126 2.67 4.17 -9.32
CA GLY A 126 2.45 5.00 -10.51
C GLY A 126 1.28 4.50 -11.34
N ALA A 127 1.17 3.19 -11.54
CA ALA A 127 0.04 2.59 -12.28
C ALA A 127 -1.29 2.79 -11.54
N ALA A 128 -1.31 2.57 -10.20
CA ALA A 128 -2.48 2.79 -9.38
C ALA A 128 -2.95 4.25 -9.40
N ALA A 129 -2.02 5.21 -9.23
CA ALA A 129 -2.32 6.64 -9.27
C ALA A 129 -2.84 7.09 -10.65
N SER A 130 -2.28 6.53 -11.73
CA SER A 130 -2.68 6.85 -13.11
C SER A 130 -4.14 6.47 -13.40
N ALA A 131 -4.66 5.44 -12.74
CA ALA A 131 -6.08 5.06 -12.88
C ALA A 131 -7.03 6.16 -12.38
N TYR A 132 -6.53 7.07 -11.54
CA TYR A 132 -7.26 8.24 -11.03
C TYR A 132 -6.80 9.56 -11.65
N ASN A 133 -5.97 9.52 -12.70
CA ASN A 133 -5.36 10.69 -13.35
C ASN A 133 -4.53 11.56 -12.39
N VAL A 134 -3.88 10.96 -11.40
CA VAL A 134 -2.99 11.61 -10.45
C VAL A 134 -1.59 10.99 -10.49
N THR A 135 -0.64 11.60 -9.79
CA THR A 135 0.74 11.11 -9.70
C THR A 135 1.03 10.64 -8.28
N ALA A 136 1.62 9.46 -8.14
CA ALA A 136 2.15 9.00 -6.87
C ALA A 136 3.44 9.74 -6.53
N SER A 137 3.55 10.20 -5.29
CA SER A 137 4.73 10.86 -4.73
C SER A 137 5.42 9.95 -3.73
N SER A 138 6.75 9.98 -3.70
CA SER A 138 7.50 9.27 -2.67
C SER A 138 7.31 9.91 -1.31
N VAL A 139 7.13 9.10 -0.28
CA VAL A 139 7.01 9.53 1.13
C VAL A 139 8.16 8.92 1.92
N SER A 140 8.83 9.73 2.74
CA SER A 140 9.94 9.28 3.57
C SER A 140 9.49 8.92 4.98
N GLY A 141 10.25 8.05 5.65
CA GLY A 141 9.97 7.65 7.03
C GLY A 141 9.14 6.37 7.17
N PHE A 142 8.76 5.74 6.07
CA PHE A 142 7.98 4.52 6.06
C PHE A 142 8.72 3.39 5.36
N GLY A 143 9.07 2.34 6.10
CA GLY A 143 9.72 1.14 5.56
C GLY A 143 10.98 1.41 4.73
N SER A 144 11.22 0.57 3.73
CA SER A 144 12.33 0.71 2.78
C SER A 144 11.97 1.56 1.56
N ALA A 145 10.68 1.68 1.25
CA ALA A 145 10.13 2.57 0.23
C ALA A 145 8.64 2.81 0.50
N ALA A 146 8.15 4.02 0.26
CA ALA A 146 6.74 4.32 0.31
C ALA A 146 6.35 5.34 -0.77
N TYR A 147 5.11 5.21 -1.25
CA TYR A 147 4.49 6.11 -2.22
C TYR A 147 3.06 6.39 -1.82
N ALA A 148 2.64 7.64 -1.95
CA ALA A 148 1.29 8.06 -1.65
C ALA A 148 0.68 8.89 -2.78
N PHE A 149 -0.65 8.86 -2.86
CA PHE A 149 -1.42 9.72 -3.76
C PHE A 149 -2.83 9.93 -3.21
N ILE A 150 -3.51 10.96 -3.69
CA ILE A 150 -4.90 11.24 -3.38
C ILE A 150 -5.73 10.90 -4.61
N ALA A 151 -6.59 9.89 -4.48
CA ALA A 151 -7.46 9.39 -5.54
C ALA A 151 -8.80 10.12 -5.52
N GLY A 152 -9.09 10.83 -6.61
CA GLY A 152 -10.32 11.60 -6.75
C GLY A 152 -10.33 12.90 -5.91
N ASP A 153 -11.41 13.63 -6.05
CA ASP A 153 -11.70 14.80 -5.23
C ASP A 153 -12.82 14.49 -4.22
N ALA A 154 -12.93 15.32 -3.21
CA ALA A 154 -13.94 15.19 -2.15
C ALA A 154 -15.39 15.18 -2.68
N SER A 155 -15.61 15.67 -3.90
CA SER A 155 -16.94 15.73 -4.52
C SER A 155 -17.44 14.37 -5.05
N THR A 156 -16.56 13.40 -5.22
CA THR A 156 -16.88 12.07 -5.79
C THR A 156 -17.22 11.03 -4.72
N ASN A 157 -16.89 11.29 -3.45
CA ASN A 157 -17.11 10.38 -2.34
C ASN A 157 -18.35 10.78 -1.52
N SER A 158 -19.08 9.81 -1.02
CA SER A 158 -20.22 10.01 -0.12
C SER A 158 -19.82 10.67 1.22
N SER A 159 -18.56 10.50 1.63
CA SER A 159 -17.98 11.12 2.82
C SER A 159 -17.59 12.60 2.63
N GLY A 160 -17.58 13.12 1.39
CA GLY A 160 -17.07 14.46 1.10
C GLY A 160 -15.57 14.64 1.32
N VAL A 161 -14.82 13.54 1.48
CA VAL A 161 -13.37 13.52 1.66
C VAL A 161 -12.74 12.74 0.52
N ALA A 162 -11.64 13.22 -0.03
CA ALA A 162 -10.88 12.49 -1.05
C ALA A 162 -10.33 11.18 -0.47
N THR A 163 -10.15 10.18 -1.33
CA THR A 163 -9.51 8.92 -0.93
C THR A 163 -8.00 9.08 -0.96
N SER A 164 -7.36 8.90 0.17
CA SER A 164 -5.90 8.86 0.28
C SER A 164 -5.41 7.41 0.24
N VAL A 165 -4.31 7.18 -0.46
CA VAL A 165 -3.68 5.87 -0.61
C VAL A 165 -2.20 6.00 -0.25
N ILE A 166 -1.67 5.07 0.55
CA ILE A 166 -0.25 4.92 0.79
C ILE A 166 0.15 3.45 0.61
N LEU A 167 1.20 3.23 -0.16
CA LEU A 167 1.81 1.93 -0.43
C LEU A 167 3.19 1.90 0.20
N ILE A 168 3.47 0.93 1.05
CA ILE A 168 4.71 0.84 1.82
C ILE A 168 5.33 -0.54 1.61
N LEU A 169 6.63 -0.58 1.32
CA LEU A 169 7.44 -1.79 1.36
C LEU A 169 8.22 -1.79 2.68
N ASN A 170 7.90 -2.74 3.56
CA ASN A 170 8.58 -2.92 4.84
C ASN A 170 9.20 -4.32 4.92
N GLY A 171 10.49 -4.42 4.64
CA GLY A 171 11.16 -5.71 4.54
C GLY A 171 10.60 -6.57 3.42
N SER A 172 9.93 -7.65 3.77
CA SER A 172 9.26 -8.58 2.85
C SER A 172 7.74 -8.35 2.75
N ASP A 173 7.22 -7.32 3.41
CA ASP A 173 5.80 -7.06 3.45
C ASP A 173 5.44 -5.81 2.64
N LEU A 174 4.38 -5.94 1.87
CA LEU A 174 3.72 -4.83 1.20
C LEU A 174 2.50 -4.43 2.03
N ILE A 175 2.44 -3.17 2.41
CA ILE A 175 1.31 -2.59 3.14
C ILE A 175 0.62 -1.60 2.22
N ASP A 176 -0.68 -1.79 2.03
CA ASP A 176 -1.56 -0.86 1.32
C ASP A 176 -2.57 -0.30 2.32
N ILE A 177 -2.63 1.01 2.46
CA ILE A 177 -3.63 1.70 3.27
C ILE A 177 -4.40 2.64 2.36
N THR A 178 -5.69 2.36 2.23
CA THR A 178 -6.62 3.14 1.42
C THR A 178 -7.75 3.65 2.30
N ALA A 179 -7.99 4.94 2.33
CA ALA A 179 -9.00 5.52 3.21
C ALA A 179 -9.64 6.80 2.66
N ALA A 180 -10.92 7.00 2.98
CA ALA A 180 -11.59 8.29 2.84
C ALA A 180 -11.22 9.20 4.05
N LEU A 181 -9.92 9.50 4.16
CA LEU A 181 -9.28 10.31 5.19
C LEU A 181 -8.26 11.23 4.52
N THR A 182 -7.79 12.23 5.25
CA THR A 182 -6.67 13.05 4.77
C THR A 182 -5.37 12.24 4.69
N LEU A 183 -4.44 12.64 3.84
CA LEU A 183 -3.16 11.94 3.73
C LEU A 183 -2.40 11.91 5.08
N ALA A 184 -2.45 13.00 5.85
CA ALA A 184 -1.81 13.07 7.17
C ALA A 184 -2.38 12.03 8.16
N GLU A 185 -3.69 11.80 8.14
CA GLU A 185 -4.34 10.76 8.96
C GLU A 185 -3.93 9.36 8.52
N VAL A 186 -3.85 9.12 7.20
CA VAL A 186 -3.37 7.85 6.63
C VAL A 186 -1.90 7.60 7.01
N GLU A 187 -1.05 8.62 6.98
CA GLU A 187 0.35 8.54 7.44
C GLU A 187 0.46 8.23 8.94
N ALA A 188 -0.44 8.79 9.77
CA ALA A 188 -0.49 8.46 11.20
C ALA A 188 -0.87 6.98 11.42
N VAL A 189 -1.85 6.46 10.67
CA VAL A 189 -2.22 5.04 10.69
C VAL A 189 -1.05 4.18 10.22
N ALA A 190 -0.38 4.55 9.14
CA ALA A 190 0.79 3.84 8.63
C ALA A 190 1.92 3.74 9.65
N THR A 191 2.21 4.85 10.36
CA THR A 191 3.18 4.89 11.44
C THR A 191 2.82 3.90 12.55
N HIS A 192 1.56 3.85 12.94
CA HIS A 192 1.07 2.94 13.98
C HIS A 192 1.18 1.47 13.55
N VAL A 193 0.77 1.15 12.33
CA VAL A 193 0.87 -0.22 11.76
C VAL A 193 2.32 -0.70 11.71
N LEU A 194 3.26 0.17 11.36
CA LEU A 194 4.69 -0.16 11.30
C LEU A 194 5.36 -0.31 12.68
N ALA A 195 4.72 0.18 13.74
CA ALA A 195 5.23 0.12 15.12
C ALA A 195 4.77 -1.11 15.91
N GLN A 196 3.86 -1.91 15.36
CA GLN A 196 3.32 -3.12 15.99
C GLN A 196 4.20 -4.34 15.70
#